data_648948774996ec4bfb03ff03b1d5c0e5
#
_entry.id   648948774996ec4bfb03ff03b1d5c0e5
#
_cell.length_a   1.000
_cell.length_b   1.000
_cell.length_c   1.000
_cell.angle_alpha   90.00
_cell.angle_beta   90.00
_cell.angle_gamma   90.00
#
_symmetry.space_group_name_H-M   'P 1'
#
loop_
_entity.id
_entity.type
_entity.pdbx_description
1 polymer ?
#
loop_
_entity_poly.entity_id
_entity_poly.type
_entity_poly.pdbx_seq_one_letter_code
_entity_poly.pdbx_strand_id
1 'polypeptide(L)'
;MLESLTPDPLEVTIPIGTLFEAQSSGTQNMVVIEDSSVFLEMEGSREPVVLRVACANMELHIPDEEDQFIVSGSTVPDDLIQLLNLPEFHEAGSFVKQFAIWTITDNPPRDGYRGLGYFGVGYPPDEDDLEAIRTLFEEAGITTENYQALR
;
A
#
# COMPACT_ATOMS: atom_id res chain seq x y z
N MET A 1 -16.39 -1.96 7.17
CA MET A 1 -17.78 -2.47 6.96
C MET A 1 -18.44 -1.66 5.87
N LEU A 2 -19.05 -2.33 4.89
CA LEU A 2 -19.85 -1.69 3.83
C LEU A 2 -21.33 -1.93 4.13
N GLU A 3 -22.16 -0.93 3.78
CA GLU A 3 -23.62 -0.99 3.91
C GLU A 3 -24.26 -0.68 2.56
N SER A 4 -25.22 -1.50 2.14
CA SER A 4 -25.98 -1.26 0.93
C SER A 4 -27.02 -0.16 1.15
N LEU A 5 -27.03 0.82 0.26
CA LEU A 5 -28.02 1.91 0.23
C LEU A 5 -29.01 1.74 -0.94
N THR A 6 -28.96 0.60 -1.64
CA THR A 6 -29.84 0.30 -2.77
C THR A 6 -30.67 -0.94 -2.49
N PRO A 7 -31.91 -1.04 -3.02
CA PRO A 7 -32.77 -2.19 -2.84
C PRO A 7 -32.29 -3.43 -3.61
N ASP A 8 -31.46 -3.23 -4.64
CA ASP A 8 -30.97 -4.31 -5.51
C ASP A 8 -29.64 -4.85 -4.97
N PRO A 9 -29.36 -6.16 -5.20
CA PRO A 9 -28.07 -6.74 -4.89
C PRO A 9 -26.93 -6.00 -5.60
N LEU A 10 -25.83 -5.79 -4.88
CA LEU A 10 -24.68 -5.02 -5.37
C LEU A 10 -23.38 -5.76 -5.07
N GLU A 11 -22.55 -5.96 -6.09
CA GLU A 11 -21.15 -6.32 -5.91
C GLU A 11 -20.30 -5.05 -5.89
N VAL A 12 -19.55 -4.88 -4.80
CA VAL A 12 -18.62 -3.76 -4.62
C VAL A 12 -17.20 -4.28 -4.70
N THR A 13 -16.45 -3.77 -5.66
CA THR A 13 -15.00 -4.05 -5.77
C THR A 13 -14.20 -2.86 -5.26
N ILE A 14 -13.23 -3.13 -4.40
CA ILE A 14 -12.22 -2.18 -3.95
C ILE A 14 -10.94 -2.56 -4.66
N PRO A 15 -10.55 -1.80 -5.70
CA PRO A 15 -9.43 -2.16 -6.56
C PRO A 15 -8.08 -1.91 -5.89
N ILE A 16 -7.08 -2.61 -6.39
CA ILE A 16 -5.67 -2.36 -6.16
C ILE A 16 -5.35 -0.88 -6.39
N GLY A 17 -4.48 -0.30 -5.54
CA GLY A 17 -4.13 1.12 -5.63
C GLY A 17 -5.16 2.07 -4.99
N THR A 18 -6.29 1.57 -4.47
CA THR A 18 -7.21 2.41 -3.67
C THR A 18 -6.45 2.95 -2.46
N LEU A 19 -6.42 4.27 -2.32
CA LEU A 19 -5.76 4.95 -1.21
C LEU A 19 -6.77 5.24 -0.10
N PHE A 20 -6.42 4.88 1.12
CA PHE A 20 -7.13 5.25 2.34
C PHE A 20 -6.29 6.28 3.11
N GLU A 21 -6.85 7.47 3.29
CA GLU A 21 -6.23 8.53 4.08
C GLU A 21 -6.61 8.37 5.55
N ALA A 22 -5.58 8.40 6.42
CA ALA A 22 -5.80 8.43 7.86
C ALA A 22 -6.44 9.75 8.28
N GLN A 23 -7.43 9.70 9.18
CA GLN A 23 -8.03 10.91 9.73
C GLN A 23 -7.13 11.60 10.74
N SER A 24 -6.18 10.85 11.32
CA SER A 24 -5.10 11.40 12.16
C SER A 24 -3.93 11.85 11.29
N SER A 25 -3.50 13.10 11.44
CA SER A 25 -2.36 13.65 10.69
C SER A 25 -1.00 13.03 11.05
N GLY A 26 -0.94 12.24 12.11
CA GLY A 26 0.27 11.54 12.56
C GLY A 26 0.36 10.09 12.09
N THR A 27 -0.68 9.56 11.46
CA THR A 27 -0.80 8.16 11.07
C THR A 27 -0.59 8.00 9.55
N GLN A 28 0.07 6.92 9.15
CA GLN A 28 0.31 6.60 7.75
C GLN A 28 -0.98 6.33 6.99
N ASN A 29 -1.04 6.75 5.74
CA ASN A 29 -2.06 6.33 4.80
C ASN A 29 -1.85 4.86 4.43
N MET A 30 -2.91 4.23 3.89
CA MET A 30 -2.88 2.83 3.50
C MET A 30 -3.26 2.70 2.02
N VAL A 31 -2.52 1.91 1.29
CA VAL A 31 -2.83 1.57 -0.10
C VAL A 31 -3.25 0.12 -0.22
N VAL A 32 -4.32 -0.14 -0.96
CA VAL A 32 -4.80 -1.52 -1.23
C VAL A 32 -3.83 -2.19 -2.20
N ILE A 33 -3.33 -3.36 -1.79
CA ILE A 33 -2.33 -4.13 -2.56
C ILE A 33 -2.90 -5.37 -3.24
N GLU A 34 -4.15 -5.74 -2.97
CA GLU A 34 -4.88 -6.82 -3.64
C GLU A 34 -6.34 -6.41 -3.83
N ASP A 35 -6.92 -6.70 -4.99
CA ASP A 35 -8.35 -6.47 -5.24
C ASP A 35 -9.19 -7.21 -4.21
N SER A 36 -10.25 -6.56 -3.76
CA SER A 36 -11.20 -7.15 -2.82
C SER A 36 -12.62 -6.87 -3.28
N SER A 37 -13.47 -7.90 -3.30
CA SER A 37 -14.88 -7.77 -3.65
C SER A 37 -15.77 -8.25 -2.51
N VAL A 38 -16.91 -7.60 -2.35
CA VAL A 38 -17.95 -7.97 -1.41
C VAL A 38 -19.31 -7.88 -2.08
N PHE A 39 -20.17 -8.84 -1.77
CA PHE A 39 -21.54 -8.87 -2.27
C PHE A 39 -22.51 -8.40 -1.17
N LEU A 40 -23.32 -7.42 -1.48
CA LEU A 40 -24.38 -6.87 -0.61
C LEU A 40 -25.73 -7.29 -1.17
N GLU A 41 -26.52 -8.03 -0.39
CA GLU A 41 -27.74 -8.68 -0.88
C GLU A 41 -28.92 -7.70 -1.08
N MET A 42 -29.10 -6.75 -0.16
CA MET A 42 -30.22 -5.82 -0.19
C MET A 42 -29.91 -4.54 0.60
N GLU A 43 -30.78 -3.55 0.50
CA GLU A 43 -30.72 -2.33 1.28
C GLU A 43 -30.59 -2.62 2.79
N GLY A 44 -29.63 -1.96 3.42
CA GLY A 44 -29.32 -2.11 4.85
C GLY A 44 -28.47 -3.35 5.17
N SER A 45 -28.16 -4.24 4.21
CA SER A 45 -27.20 -5.31 4.45
C SER A 45 -25.81 -4.73 4.74
N ARG A 46 -25.13 -5.33 5.74
CA ARG A 46 -23.80 -4.86 6.20
C ARG A 46 -22.83 -6.01 6.19
N GLU A 47 -21.77 -5.84 5.41
CA GLU A 47 -20.72 -6.87 5.28
C GLU A 47 -19.36 -6.31 5.71
N PRO A 48 -18.61 -7.04 6.55
CA PRO A 48 -17.23 -6.72 6.83
C PRO A 48 -16.38 -6.98 5.59
N VAL A 49 -15.48 -6.04 5.28
CA VAL A 49 -14.49 -6.23 4.22
C VAL A 49 -13.12 -6.24 4.86
N VAL A 50 -12.36 -7.29 4.61
CA VAL A 50 -10.96 -7.39 4.99
C VAL A 50 -10.14 -7.01 3.78
N LEU A 51 -9.34 -5.96 3.92
CA LEU A 51 -8.46 -5.46 2.85
C LEU A 51 -7.02 -5.85 3.15
N ARG A 52 -6.30 -6.26 2.12
CA ARG A 52 -4.85 -6.32 2.19
C ARG A 52 -4.29 -4.97 1.80
N VAL A 53 -3.58 -4.37 2.71
CA VAL A 53 -3.06 -3.01 2.56
C VAL A 53 -1.59 -2.93 2.94
N ALA A 54 -0.91 -1.91 2.45
CA ALA A 54 0.43 -1.53 2.87
C ALA A 54 0.45 -0.06 3.27
N CYS A 55 1.42 0.30 4.11
CA CYS A 55 1.60 1.67 4.57
C CYS A 55 2.20 2.55 3.46
N ALA A 56 1.70 3.77 3.33
CA ALA A 56 2.30 4.88 2.62
C ALA A 56 2.66 6.00 3.61
N ASN A 57 3.51 6.97 3.23
CA ASN A 57 4.02 8.02 4.11
C ASN A 57 4.89 7.49 5.27
N MET A 58 6.04 7.01 4.89
CA MET A 58 7.03 6.30 5.70
C MET A 58 7.37 6.95 7.06
N GLU A 59 7.36 8.27 7.13
CA GLU A 59 7.78 9.02 8.33
C GLU A 59 6.70 9.11 9.42
N LEU A 60 5.46 8.68 9.12
CA LEU A 60 4.35 8.74 10.05
C LEU A 60 4.21 7.44 10.85
N HIS A 61 3.41 7.45 11.91
CA HIS A 61 3.15 6.27 12.73
C HIS A 61 2.36 5.20 11.96
N ILE A 62 2.71 3.94 12.18
CA ILE A 62 1.93 2.80 11.67
C ILE A 62 0.55 2.84 12.33
N PRO A 63 -0.53 2.62 11.53
CA PRO A 63 -1.87 2.57 12.07
C PRO A 63 -2.07 1.53 13.17
N ASP A 64 -2.92 1.85 14.12
CA ASP A 64 -3.40 0.95 15.16
C ASP A 64 -4.92 0.73 15.06
N GLU A 65 -5.49 0.00 16.03
CA GLU A 65 -6.90 -0.38 16.02
C GLU A 65 -7.86 0.81 16.24
N GLU A 66 -7.37 1.95 16.73
CA GLU A 66 -8.17 3.14 16.98
C GLU A 66 -8.21 4.08 15.77
N ASP A 67 -7.29 3.91 14.82
CA ASP A 67 -7.18 4.76 13.66
C ASP A 67 -8.36 4.58 12.69
N GLN A 68 -8.81 5.70 12.15
CA GLN A 68 -9.91 5.76 11.19
C GLN A 68 -9.41 6.28 9.85
N PHE A 69 -9.99 5.74 8.79
CA PHE A 69 -9.60 6.03 7.41
C PHE A 69 -10.80 6.44 6.58
N ILE A 70 -10.55 7.26 5.59
CA ILE A 70 -11.50 7.58 4.52
C ILE A 70 -10.89 7.18 3.18
N VAL A 71 -11.73 6.82 2.22
CA VAL A 71 -11.26 6.62 0.84
C VAL A 71 -10.79 7.97 0.31
N SER A 72 -9.54 8.05 -0.13
CA SER A 72 -8.97 9.26 -0.71
C SER A 72 -9.63 9.58 -2.05
N GLY A 73 -9.81 10.88 -2.31
CA GLY A 73 -10.11 11.37 -3.65
C GLY A 73 -8.89 11.49 -4.56
N SER A 74 -7.69 11.25 -4.03
CA SER A 74 -6.43 11.31 -4.76
C SER A 74 -6.10 9.96 -5.40
N THR A 75 -5.37 10.01 -6.52
CA THR A 75 -4.81 8.81 -7.17
C THR A 75 -3.38 8.58 -6.67
N VAL A 76 -2.99 7.32 -6.58
CA VAL A 76 -1.60 6.95 -6.34
C VAL A 76 -0.76 7.14 -7.63
N PRO A 77 0.58 7.25 -7.53
CA PRO A 77 1.46 7.32 -8.70
C PRO A 77 1.29 6.14 -9.65
N ASP A 78 1.44 6.37 -10.95
CA ASP A 78 1.35 5.31 -11.98
C ASP A 78 2.37 4.19 -11.75
N ASP A 79 3.61 4.52 -11.35
CA ASP A 79 4.63 3.54 -10.99
C ASP A 79 4.16 2.61 -9.87
N LEU A 80 3.40 3.12 -8.90
CA LEU A 80 2.84 2.28 -7.84
C LEU A 80 1.79 1.31 -8.38
N ILE A 81 0.92 1.77 -9.28
CA ILE A 81 -0.05 0.88 -9.93
C ILE A 81 0.65 -0.21 -10.76
N GLN A 82 1.72 0.13 -11.48
CA GLN A 82 2.51 -0.84 -12.25
C GLN A 82 3.12 -1.90 -11.33
N LEU A 83 3.75 -1.47 -10.23
CA LEU A 83 4.34 -2.36 -9.24
C LEU A 83 3.29 -3.29 -8.61
N LEU A 84 2.18 -2.73 -8.15
CA LEU A 84 1.12 -3.50 -7.47
C LEU A 84 0.42 -4.52 -8.36
N ASN A 85 0.42 -4.32 -9.69
CA ASN A 85 -0.13 -5.28 -10.65
C ASN A 85 0.89 -6.35 -11.10
N LEU A 86 2.15 -6.26 -10.67
CA LEU A 86 3.17 -7.24 -11.01
C LEU A 86 2.98 -8.53 -10.18
N PRO A 87 2.85 -9.73 -10.79
CA PRO A 87 2.72 -10.99 -10.04
C PRO A 87 3.89 -11.22 -9.07
N GLU A 88 5.12 -10.94 -9.49
CA GLU A 88 6.35 -11.10 -8.73
C GLU A 88 6.35 -10.25 -7.45
N PHE A 89 5.71 -9.08 -7.48
CA PHE A 89 5.50 -8.26 -6.28
C PHE A 89 4.73 -9.03 -5.22
N HIS A 90 3.69 -9.77 -5.59
CA HIS A 90 2.86 -10.53 -4.63
C HIS A 90 3.60 -11.73 -4.03
N GLU A 91 4.60 -12.26 -4.74
CA GLU A 91 5.47 -13.34 -4.28
C GLU A 91 6.63 -12.87 -3.40
N ALA A 92 6.99 -11.59 -3.46
CA ALA A 92 8.08 -11.01 -2.69
C ALA A 92 7.83 -11.05 -1.17
N GLY A 93 8.90 -11.00 -0.39
CA GLY A 93 8.82 -10.90 1.08
C GLY A 93 8.15 -9.61 1.56
N SER A 94 7.51 -9.64 2.72
CA SER A 94 6.74 -8.49 3.25
C SER A 94 7.58 -7.22 3.40
N PHE A 95 8.86 -7.34 3.77
CA PHE A 95 9.78 -6.21 3.87
C PHE A 95 10.06 -5.59 2.50
N VAL A 96 10.40 -6.42 1.52
CA VAL A 96 10.66 -5.97 0.15
C VAL A 96 9.44 -5.24 -0.42
N LYS A 97 8.24 -5.80 -0.23
CA LYS A 97 6.97 -5.16 -0.63
C LYS A 97 6.81 -3.77 -0.02
N GLN A 98 6.98 -3.68 1.29
CA GLN A 98 6.79 -2.42 2.01
C GLN A 98 7.85 -1.39 1.62
N PHE A 99 9.12 -1.78 1.50
CA PHE A 99 10.18 -0.90 1.05
C PHE A 99 10.00 -0.44 -0.40
N ALA A 100 9.55 -1.32 -1.28
CA ALA A 100 9.25 -0.97 -2.67
C ALA A 100 8.14 0.09 -2.76
N ILE A 101 7.08 -0.05 -1.96
CA ILE A 101 6.01 0.95 -1.88
C ILE A 101 6.54 2.30 -1.38
N TRP A 102 7.28 2.32 -0.26
CA TRP A 102 7.86 3.56 0.27
C TRP A 102 8.90 4.18 -0.67
N THR A 103 9.62 3.36 -1.43
CA THR A 103 10.51 3.87 -2.48
C THR A 103 9.74 4.73 -3.47
N ILE A 104 8.54 4.34 -3.85
CA ILE A 104 7.69 5.11 -4.78
C ILE A 104 7.00 6.28 -4.08
N THR A 105 6.39 6.05 -2.92
CA THR A 105 5.55 7.05 -2.25
C THR A 105 6.35 8.19 -1.62
N ASP A 106 7.52 7.88 -1.08
CA ASP A 106 8.32 8.82 -0.28
C ASP A 106 9.68 9.16 -0.92
N ASN A 107 10.14 8.32 -1.84
CA ASN A 107 11.43 8.45 -2.53
C ASN A 107 12.61 8.78 -1.58
N PRO A 108 12.81 8.02 -0.49
CA PRO A 108 13.83 8.30 0.48
C PRO A 108 15.23 8.05 -0.08
N PRO A 109 16.27 8.71 0.45
CA PRO A 109 17.64 8.27 0.24
C PRO A 109 17.84 6.92 0.93
N ARG A 110 18.87 6.17 0.52
CA ARG A 110 19.17 4.83 1.04
C ARG A 110 19.21 4.77 2.58
N ASP A 111 19.79 5.78 3.21
CA ASP A 111 19.87 5.87 4.68
C ASP A 111 18.63 6.53 5.32
N GLY A 112 17.68 6.99 4.52
CA GLY A 112 16.40 7.53 4.97
C GLY A 112 15.45 6.50 5.57
N TYR A 113 15.66 5.21 5.27
CA TYR A 113 14.87 4.13 5.89
C TYR A 113 15.22 3.87 7.36
N ARG A 114 16.17 4.58 7.95
CA ARG A 114 16.69 4.34 9.31
C ARG A 114 15.70 4.60 10.44
N GLY A 115 14.53 5.12 10.21
CA GLY A 115 13.53 5.40 11.24
C GLY A 115 12.49 4.31 11.43
N LEU A 116 12.51 3.23 10.65
CA LEU A 116 11.41 2.27 10.54
C LEU A 116 11.45 1.12 11.55
N GLY A 117 11.87 1.38 12.77
CA GLY A 117 11.93 0.41 13.85
C GLY A 117 10.59 -0.23 14.28
N TYR A 118 9.54 -0.18 13.46
CA TYR A 118 8.19 -0.56 13.85
C TYR A 118 7.79 -1.98 13.49
N PHE A 119 8.43 -2.63 12.53
CA PHE A 119 8.22 -4.06 12.28
C PHE A 119 9.03 -4.97 13.19
N GLY A 120 9.53 -4.43 14.33
CA GLY A 120 10.35 -5.18 15.27
C GLY A 120 11.80 -5.41 14.81
N VAL A 121 12.16 -4.88 13.65
CA VAL A 121 13.48 -4.98 13.05
C VAL A 121 13.84 -3.60 12.49
N GLY A 122 14.52 -2.79 13.29
CA GLY A 122 14.94 -1.43 12.95
C GLY A 122 16.10 -1.37 11.94
N TYR A 123 16.02 -2.14 10.85
CA TYR A 123 17.05 -2.17 9.85
C TYR A 123 16.57 -1.45 8.57
N PRO A 124 17.41 -0.59 7.98
CA PRO A 124 17.21 -0.16 6.60
C PRO A 124 17.31 -1.38 5.69
N PRO A 125 16.76 -1.31 4.45
CA PRO A 125 16.95 -2.37 3.47
C PRO A 125 18.46 -2.61 3.28
N ASP A 126 18.87 -3.87 3.27
CA ASP A 126 20.22 -4.25 2.92
C ASP A 126 20.41 -4.28 1.39
N GLU A 127 21.60 -4.71 0.92
CA GLU A 127 21.86 -4.72 -0.52
C GLU A 127 21.01 -5.75 -1.25
N ASP A 128 20.73 -6.89 -0.62
CA ASP A 128 19.89 -7.94 -1.21
C ASP A 128 18.43 -7.46 -1.33
N ASP A 129 17.91 -6.73 -0.33
CA ASP A 129 16.59 -6.10 -0.38
C ASP A 129 16.52 -5.07 -1.51
N LEU A 130 17.53 -4.19 -1.62
CA LEU A 130 17.58 -3.16 -2.66
C LEU A 130 17.70 -3.78 -4.06
N GLU A 131 18.43 -4.86 -4.23
CA GLU A 131 18.53 -5.57 -5.49
C GLU A 131 17.19 -6.23 -5.86
N ALA A 132 16.50 -6.81 -4.89
CA ALA A 132 15.14 -7.34 -5.09
C ALA A 132 14.17 -6.24 -5.53
N ILE A 133 14.24 -5.05 -4.92
CA ILE A 133 13.40 -3.90 -5.32
C ILE A 133 13.75 -3.43 -6.73
N ARG A 134 15.04 -3.33 -7.09
CA ARG A 134 15.46 -2.99 -8.46
C ARG A 134 14.88 -3.97 -9.48
N THR A 135 14.98 -5.26 -9.20
CA THR A 135 14.44 -6.31 -10.06
C THR A 135 12.92 -6.14 -10.26
N LEU A 136 12.17 -5.93 -9.19
CA LEU A 136 10.73 -5.69 -9.27
C LEU A 136 10.40 -4.43 -10.11
N PHE A 137 11.17 -3.35 -9.94
CA PHE A 137 10.95 -2.11 -10.70
C PHE A 137 11.24 -2.31 -12.19
N GLU A 138 12.34 -2.99 -12.52
CA GLU A 138 12.70 -3.32 -13.91
C GLU A 138 11.61 -4.18 -14.58
N GLU A 139 11.13 -5.22 -13.88
CA GLU A 139 10.06 -6.09 -14.36
C GLU A 139 8.72 -5.34 -14.53
N ALA A 140 8.43 -4.37 -13.65
CA ALA A 140 7.27 -3.50 -13.76
C ALA A 140 7.45 -2.39 -14.82
N GLY A 141 8.63 -2.24 -15.42
CA GLY A 141 8.95 -1.16 -16.37
C GLY A 141 9.15 0.20 -15.72
N ILE A 142 9.48 0.23 -14.41
CA ILE A 142 9.72 1.45 -13.64
C ILE A 142 11.19 1.84 -13.74
N THR A 143 11.45 3.12 -14.01
CA THR A 143 12.82 3.65 -14.15
C THR A 143 13.46 3.84 -12.78
N THR A 144 14.41 2.98 -12.43
CA THR A 144 15.07 2.93 -11.10
C THR A 144 15.86 4.19 -10.77
N GLU A 145 16.42 4.87 -11.78
CA GLU A 145 17.17 6.14 -11.63
C GLU A 145 16.32 7.29 -11.08
N ASN A 146 15.00 7.19 -11.13
CA ASN A 146 14.12 8.20 -10.53
C ASN A 146 14.11 8.13 -9.00
N TYR A 147 14.58 7.02 -8.42
CA TYR A 147 14.49 6.75 -6.99
C TYR A 147 15.83 6.80 -6.29
N GLN A 148 15.92 7.65 -5.24
CA GLN A 148 17.17 7.98 -4.58
C GLN A 148 17.87 6.75 -3.96
N ALA A 149 17.11 5.84 -3.37
CA ALA A 149 17.65 4.66 -2.71
C ALA A 149 18.24 3.62 -3.68
N LEU A 150 17.84 3.67 -4.97
CA LEU A 150 18.20 2.68 -5.99
C LEU A 150 19.33 3.14 -6.92
N ARG A 151 19.80 4.36 -6.77
CA ARG A 151 20.90 4.95 -7.55
C ARG A 151 22.26 4.36 -7.17
#